data_3f45c5f07a5e37ccfd39e196698c3a1e
#
_entry.id   3f45c5f07a5e37ccfd39e196698c3a1e
#
_cell.length_a   1.000
_cell.length_b   1.000
_cell.length_c   1.000
_cell.angle_alpha   90.00
_cell.angle_beta   90.00
_cell.angle_gamma   90.00
#
_symmetry.space_group_name_H-M   'P 1'
#
loop_
_entity.id
_entity.type
_entity.pdbx_description
1 polymer ?
#
loop_
_entity_poly.entity_id
_entity_poly.type
_entity_poly.pdbx_seq_one_letter_code
_entity_poly.pdbx_strand_id
1 'polypeptide(L)'
;MINSLSLNLPLVIQDTAAIEGDMGMLWMLLSGILVFFMQAGFTLVEAGMTQSKNAVNIAMKNLLDISVGSITYWLVGYSLMYGDTSNGWFFWSGLFQGEGADLFFQTMFAATAATIVSGAIAGRTKFETYIVFTLIMTAIIYPISGGWQWQGSGWLTELGFIDFAGSSIVHGVGGFAALVAAY
;
A
#
# COMPACT_ATOMS: atom_id res chain seq x y z
N MET A 1 38.37 14.55 35.98
CA MET A 1 37.89 15.01 34.65
C MET A 1 37.40 13.91 33.70
N ILE A 2 37.67 12.63 33.99
CA ILE A 2 37.30 11.48 33.14
C ILE A 2 35.86 10.96 33.45
N ASN A 3 35.31 11.25 34.65
CA ASN A 3 34.01 10.71 35.07
C ASN A 3 32.77 11.42 34.48
N SER A 4 32.91 12.61 33.91
CA SER A 4 31.74 13.32 33.30
C SER A 4 31.48 12.91 31.86
N LEU A 5 32.48 12.44 31.13
CA LEU A 5 32.31 11.97 29.75
C LEU A 5 31.62 10.60 29.65
N SER A 6 31.88 9.72 30.64
CA SER A 6 31.26 8.38 30.63
C SER A 6 29.79 8.36 31.03
N LEU A 7 29.33 9.36 31.77
CA LEU A 7 27.93 9.48 32.18
C LEU A 7 27.01 10.04 31.08
N ASN A 8 27.56 10.79 30.12
CA ASN A 8 26.76 11.38 29.03
C ASN A 8 26.70 10.52 27.78
N LEU A 9 27.59 9.51 27.65
CA LEU A 9 27.61 8.66 26.45
C LEU A 9 26.32 7.85 26.24
N PRO A 10 25.70 7.23 27.27
CA PRO A 10 24.42 6.55 27.10
C PRO A 10 23.27 7.50 26.69
N LEU A 11 23.25 8.72 27.24
CA LEU A 11 22.25 9.74 26.88
C LEU A 11 22.41 10.19 25.42
N VAL A 12 23.65 10.47 25.01
CA VAL A 12 23.94 10.85 23.61
C VAL A 12 23.56 9.74 22.63
N ILE A 13 23.83 8.46 22.98
CA ILE A 13 23.42 7.32 22.14
C ILE A 13 21.90 7.20 22.08
N GLN A 14 21.21 7.41 23.19
CA GLN A 14 19.74 7.38 23.24
C GLN A 14 19.14 8.51 22.41
N ASP A 15 19.68 9.73 22.51
CA ASP A 15 19.24 10.89 21.74
C ASP A 15 19.46 10.68 20.24
N THR A 16 20.60 10.09 19.82
CA THR A 16 20.85 9.80 18.39
C THR A 16 19.91 8.74 17.84
N ALA A 17 19.61 7.68 18.59
CA ALA A 17 18.65 6.65 18.17
C ALA A 17 17.23 7.21 18.03
N ALA A 18 16.82 8.12 18.91
CA ALA A 18 15.52 8.80 18.81
C ALA A 18 15.45 9.68 17.54
N ILE A 19 16.52 10.46 17.27
CA ILE A 19 16.60 11.29 16.06
C ILE A 19 16.55 10.42 14.78
N GLU A 20 17.28 9.31 14.76
CA GLU A 20 17.24 8.38 13.62
C GLU A 20 15.84 7.79 13.39
N GLY A 21 15.12 7.46 14.47
CA GLY A 21 13.73 7.01 14.42
C GLY A 21 12.80 8.07 13.84
N ASP A 22 12.91 9.31 14.32
CA ASP A 22 12.11 10.44 13.85
C ASP A 22 12.41 10.78 12.37
N MET A 23 13.66 10.72 11.97
CA MET A 23 14.06 10.90 10.56
C MET A 23 13.50 9.78 9.68
N GLY A 24 13.52 8.53 10.15
CA GLY A 24 12.91 7.40 9.45
C GLY A 24 11.40 7.57 9.26
N MET A 25 10.70 8.02 10.30
CA MET A 25 9.28 8.33 10.24
C MET A 25 8.98 9.47 9.26
N LEU A 26 9.76 10.56 9.31
CA LEU A 26 9.64 11.67 8.38
C LEU A 26 9.85 11.22 6.93
N TRP A 27 10.88 10.39 6.68
CA TRP A 27 11.15 9.82 5.37
C TRP A 27 9.98 8.98 4.86
N MET A 28 9.40 8.14 5.71
CA MET A 28 8.23 7.32 5.37
C MET A 28 7.01 8.17 5.04
N LEU A 29 6.73 9.22 5.81
CA LEU A 29 5.64 10.16 5.54
C LEU A 29 5.82 10.90 4.23
N LEU A 30 7.01 11.44 3.97
CA LEU A 30 7.31 12.13 2.70
C LEU A 30 7.19 11.19 1.51
N SER A 31 7.69 9.97 1.64
CA SER A 31 7.56 8.94 0.60
C SER A 31 6.09 8.57 0.36
N GLY A 32 5.30 8.40 1.42
CA GLY A 32 3.86 8.14 1.32
C GLY A 32 3.10 9.28 0.64
N ILE A 33 3.45 10.55 0.92
CA ILE A 33 2.89 11.72 0.24
C ILE A 33 3.23 11.69 -1.26
N LEU A 34 4.45 11.34 -1.64
CA LEU A 34 4.83 11.22 -3.05
C LEU A 34 4.05 10.12 -3.76
N VAL A 35 3.85 8.97 -3.10
CA VAL A 35 3.00 7.88 -3.64
C VAL A 35 1.54 8.32 -3.72
N PHE A 36 1.04 9.09 -2.76
CA PHE A 36 -0.30 9.67 -2.83
C PHE A 36 -0.49 10.56 -4.08
N PHE A 37 0.52 11.34 -4.46
CA PHE A 37 0.48 12.13 -5.69
C PHE A 37 0.43 11.27 -6.97
N MET A 38 0.85 10.01 -6.91
CA MET A 38 0.69 9.08 -8.04
C MET A 38 -0.79 8.87 -8.41
N GLN A 39 -1.72 8.98 -7.48
CA GLN A 39 -3.15 8.87 -7.79
C GLN A 39 -3.63 10.00 -8.72
N ALA A 40 -3.12 11.20 -8.54
CA ALA A 40 -3.36 12.28 -9.50
C ALA A 40 -2.72 11.98 -10.86
N GLY A 41 -1.51 11.42 -10.88
CA GLY A 41 -0.84 10.96 -12.09
C GLY A 41 -1.63 9.88 -12.84
N PHE A 42 -2.13 8.85 -12.14
CA PHE A 42 -3.00 7.82 -12.72
C PHE A 42 -4.28 8.44 -13.30
N THR A 43 -4.94 9.33 -12.57
CA THR A 43 -6.13 10.03 -13.05
C THR A 43 -5.87 10.76 -14.37
N LEU A 44 -4.74 11.46 -14.49
CA LEU A 44 -4.37 12.21 -15.70
C LEU A 44 -4.06 11.26 -16.87
N VAL A 45 -3.28 10.21 -16.63
CA VAL A 45 -2.92 9.21 -17.65
C VAL A 45 -4.16 8.49 -18.17
N GLU A 46 -4.98 7.96 -17.27
CA GLU A 46 -6.20 7.24 -17.62
C GLU A 46 -7.20 8.14 -18.35
N ALA A 47 -7.42 9.36 -17.86
CA ALA A 47 -8.31 10.31 -18.52
C ALA A 47 -7.79 10.72 -19.91
N GLY A 48 -6.47 10.85 -20.07
CA GLY A 48 -5.83 11.19 -21.35
C GLY A 48 -5.87 10.06 -22.37
N MET A 49 -5.88 8.79 -21.92
CA MET A 49 -5.91 7.62 -22.80
C MET A 49 -7.31 7.11 -23.13
N THR A 50 -8.36 7.70 -22.53
CA THR A 50 -9.76 7.31 -22.75
C THR A 50 -10.54 8.38 -23.48
N GLN A 51 -11.78 8.05 -23.89
CA GLN A 51 -12.66 9.02 -24.51
C GLN A 51 -13.00 10.16 -23.53
N SER A 52 -13.00 11.40 -23.97
CA SER A 52 -13.22 12.60 -23.14
C SER A 52 -14.53 12.56 -22.33
N LYS A 53 -15.57 11.91 -22.85
CA LYS A 53 -16.84 11.70 -22.13
C LYS A 53 -16.70 10.86 -20.85
N ASN A 54 -15.63 10.07 -20.72
CA ASN A 54 -15.38 9.19 -19.58
C ASN A 54 -14.45 9.83 -18.53
N ALA A 55 -13.85 10.98 -18.79
CA ALA A 55 -12.83 11.59 -17.93
C ALA A 55 -13.32 11.83 -16.49
N VAL A 56 -14.56 12.30 -16.32
CA VAL A 56 -15.16 12.51 -14.99
C VAL A 56 -15.36 11.18 -14.26
N ASN A 57 -15.83 10.15 -14.95
CA ASN A 57 -16.00 8.80 -14.36
C ASN A 57 -14.67 8.22 -13.89
N ILE A 58 -13.60 8.42 -14.66
CA ILE A 58 -12.25 7.99 -14.31
C ILE A 58 -11.74 8.75 -13.09
N ALA A 59 -11.87 10.07 -13.06
CA ALA A 59 -11.48 10.86 -11.90
C ALA A 59 -12.19 10.41 -10.62
N MET A 60 -13.50 10.11 -10.72
CA MET A 60 -14.28 9.59 -9.58
C MET A 60 -13.84 8.20 -9.14
N LYS A 61 -13.47 7.30 -10.06
CA LYS A 61 -12.91 5.98 -9.71
C LYS A 61 -11.62 6.10 -8.94
N ASN A 62 -10.67 6.91 -9.41
CA ASN A 62 -9.41 7.14 -8.71
C ASN A 62 -9.59 7.78 -7.33
N LEU A 63 -10.55 8.70 -7.17
CA LEU A 63 -10.90 9.26 -5.86
C LEU A 63 -11.47 8.20 -4.92
N LEU A 64 -12.27 7.28 -5.43
CA LEU A 64 -12.82 6.17 -4.64
C LEU A 64 -11.76 5.16 -4.24
N ASP A 65 -10.79 4.88 -5.08
CA ASP A 65 -9.68 3.99 -4.73
C ASP A 65 -8.95 4.47 -3.48
N ILE A 66 -8.70 5.77 -3.39
CA ILE A 66 -8.12 6.34 -2.18
C ILE A 66 -9.10 6.26 -1.01
N SER A 67 -10.34 6.71 -1.21
CA SER A 67 -11.29 6.87 -0.10
C SER A 67 -11.77 5.52 0.44
N VAL A 68 -12.30 4.67 -0.43
CA VAL A 68 -12.84 3.35 -0.06
C VAL A 68 -11.71 2.37 0.21
N GLY A 69 -10.68 2.37 -0.64
CA GLY A 69 -9.52 1.51 -0.51
C GLY A 69 -8.77 1.73 0.81
N SER A 70 -8.60 2.99 1.24
CA SER A 70 -7.96 3.30 2.52
C SER A 70 -8.73 2.73 3.71
N ILE A 71 -10.05 2.90 3.71
CA ILE A 71 -10.90 2.39 4.80
C ILE A 71 -10.86 0.87 4.85
N THR A 72 -10.99 0.19 3.71
CA THR A 72 -10.98 -1.27 3.64
C THR A 72 -9.62 -1.88 3.94
N TYR A 73 -8.56 -1.24 3.49
CA TYR A 73 -7.20 -1.67 3.82
C TYR A 73 -6.93 -1.53 5.32
N TRP A 74 -7.31 -0.42 5.94
CA TRP A 74 -7.19 -0.25 7.39
C TRP A 74 -8.07 -1.24 8.16
N LEU A 75 -9.32 -1.45 7.71
CA LEU A 75 -10.26 -2.34 8.39
C LEU A 75 -9.77 -3.79 8.44
N VAL A 76 -9.29 -4.31 7.31
CA VAL A 76 -8.98 -5.74 7.11
C VAL A 76 -7.60 -5.94 6.48
N GLY A 77 -7.28 -5.18 5.45
CA GLY A 77 -6.13 -5.41 4.59
C GLY A 77 -4.80 -5.37 5.32
N TYR A 78 -4.59 -4.39 6.21
CA TYR A 78 -3.35 -4.28 6.96
C TYR A 78 -3.09 -5.53 7.81
N SER A 79 -4.12 -6.07 8.46
CA SER A 79 -4.01 -7.29 9.25
C SER A 79 -3.73 -8.53 8.39
N LEU A 80 -4.33 -8.62 7.20
CA LEU A 80 -4.05 -9.70 6.24
C LEU A 80 -2.67 -9.58 5.60
N MET A 81 -2.01 -8.43 5.70
CA MET A 81 -0.68 -8.22 5.14
C MET A 81 0.43 -8.37 6.19
N TYR A 82 0.23 -7.82 7.38
CA TYR A 82 1.25 -7.71 8.42
C TYR A 82 0.90 -8.38 9.75
N GLY A 83 -0.23 -9.05 9.81
CA GLY A 83 -0.68 -9.76 11.00
C GLY A 83 0.18 -10.99 11.36
N ASP A 84 -0.21 -11.67 12.41
CA ASP A 84 0.41 -12.92 12.83
C ASP A 84 0.13 -14.05 11.83
N THR A 85 1.09 -14.96 11.71
CA THR A 85 0.94 -16.14 10.84
C THR A 85 1.54 -17.38 11.48
N SER A 86 0.97 -18.53 11.13
CA SER A 86 1.53 -19.85 11.50
C SER A 86 2.17 -20.58 10.31
N ASN A 87 1.96 -20.10 9.07
CA ASN A 87 2.33 -20.85 7.87
C ASN A 87 2.93 -19.99 6.75
N GLY A 88 3.08 -18.66 6.95
CA GLY A 88 3.60 -17.73 5.95
C GLY A 88 2.69 -17.47 4.74
N TRP A 89 1.49 -18.06 4.71
CA TRP A 89 0.54 -17.90 3.58
C TRP A 89 -0.62 -16.96 3.92
N PHE A 90 -1.11 -16.98 5.16
CA PHE A 90 -2.20 -16.16 5.65
C PHE A 90 -1.82 -15.50 6.96
N PHE A 91 -2.21 -14.25 7.11
CA PHE A 91 -1.86 -13.38 8.22
C PHE A 91 -3.14 -12.81 8.82
N TRP A 92 -3.20 -12.69 10.13
CA TRP A 92 -4.35 -12.09 10.78
C TRP A 92 -4.08 -11.73 12.24
N SER A 93 -4.36 -10.49 12.63
CA SER A 93 -4.25 -10.01 14.02
C SER A 93 -5.49 -9.25 14.50
N GLY A 94 -6.60 -9.32 13.76
CA GLY A 94 -7.84 -8.63 14.08
C GLY A 94 -8.15 -7.47 13.14
N LEU A 95 -9.23 -6.75 13.42
CA LEU A 95 -9.66 -5.60 12.63
C LEU A 95 -8.93 -4.32 13.08
N PHE A 96 -8.86 -3.32 12.18
CA PHE A 96 -8.29 -1.99 12.45
C PHE A 96 -6.86 -2.03 12.97
N GLN A 97 -6.05 -2.90 12.41
CA GLN A 97 -4.62 -2.97 12.70
C GLN A 97 -3.85 -1.92 11.91
N GLY A 98 -2.64 -1.61 12.41
CA GLY A 98 -1.78 -0.59 11.82
C GLY A 98 -2.14 0.83 12.27
N GLU A 99 -1.13 1.65 12.40
CA GLU A 99 -1.26 3.03 12.84
C GLU A 99 -0.12 3.90 12.30
N GLY A 100 -0.28 5.22 12.42
CA GLY A 100 0.77 6.19 12.12
C GLY A 100 1.23 6.20 10.67
N ALA A 101 2.53 6.48 10.51
CA ALA A 101 3.16 6.68 9.21
C ALA A 101 3.19 5.41 8.36
N ASP A 102 3.35 4.24 8.98
CA ASP A 102 3.40 2.98 8.26
C ASP A 102 2.05 2.61 7.65
N LEU A 103 0.96 2.69 8.41
CA LEU A 103 -0.38 2.48 7.86
C LEU A 103 -0.66 3.43 6.68
N PHE A 104 -0.32 4.72 6.85
CA PHE A 104 -0.48 5.69 5.75
C PHE A 104 0.30 5.27 4.51
N PHE A 105 1.59 4.96 4.67
CA PHE A 105 2.47 4.57 3.57
C PHE A 105 1.96 3.32 2.84
N GLN A 106 1.62 2.27 3.57
CA GLN A 106 1.13 1.01 3.00
C GLN A 106 -0.24 1.16 2.33
N THR A 107 -1.11 2.00 2.87
CA THR A 107 -2.41 2.31 2.29
C THR A 107 -2.29 2.93 0.90
N MET A 108 -1.28 3.76 0.66
CA MET A 108 -1.06 4.38 -0.65
C MET A 108 -0.73 3.34 -1.72
N PHE A 109 0.00 2.29 -1.38
CA PHE A 109 0.28 1.18 -2.31
C PHE A 109 -0.94 0.27 -2.53
N ALA A 110 -1.75 0.04 -1.51
CA ALA A 110 -3.00 -0.70 -1.66
C ALA A 110 -3.96 0.02 -2.64
N ALA A 111 -4.11 1.34 -2.50
CA ALA A 111 -4.87 2.15 -3.44
C ALA A 111 -4.26 2.14 -4.85
N THR A 112 -2.93 2.15 -4.95
CA THR A 112 -2.23 2.07 -6.25
C THR A 112 -2.50 0.74 -6.96
N ALA A 113 -2.48 -0.38 -6.25
CA ALA A 113 -2.79 -1.69 -6.84
C ALA A 113 -4.23 -1.75 -7.41
N ALA A 114 -5.19 -1.13 -6.73
CA ALA A 114 -6.58 -1.03 -7.21
C ALA A 114 -6.70 -0.10 -8.43
N THR A 115 -6.03 1.05 -8.40
CA THR A 115 -6.07 2.05 -9.49
C THR A 115 -5.48 1.51 -10.80
N ILE A 116 -4.49 0.62 -10.78
CA ILE A 116 -3.94 -0.02 -11.99
C ILE A 116 -5.03 -0.75 -12.76
N VAL A 117 -5.98 -1.35 -12.07
CA VAL A 117 -7.12 -2.05 -12.70
C VAL A 117 -8.12 -1.08 -13.31
N SER A 118 -8.29 0.11 -12.70
CA SER A 118 -9.19 1.15 -13.22
C SER A 118 -8.95 1.46 -14.69
N GLY A 119 -7.68 1.63 -15.09
CA GLY A 119 -7.29 1.92 -16.45
C GLY A 119 -7.67 0.83 -17.45
N ALA A 120 -7.47 -0.44 -17.08
CA ALA A 120 -7.78 -1.57 -17.95
C ALA A 120 -9.27 -1.75 -18.25
N ILE A 121 -10.12 -1.39 -17.31
CA ILE A 121 -11.60 -1.51 -17.43
C ILE A 121 -12.29 -0.16 -17.65
N ALA A 122 -11.53 0.87 -17.95
CA ALA A 122 -12.04 2.21 -18.23
C ALA A 122 -13.03 2.19 -19.42
N GLY A 123 -14.21 2.75 -19.23
CA GLY A 123 -15.27 2.79 -20.23
C GLY A 123 -16.00 1.45 -20.50
N ARG A 124 -15.62 0.36 -19.82
CA ARG A 124 -16.21 -0.98 -20.00
C ARG A 124 -17.04 -1.44 -18.79
N THR A 125 -16.69 -0.97 -17.60
CA THR A 125 -17.27 -1.44 -16.34
C THR A 125 -18.11 -0.36 -15.69
N LYS A 126 -19.25 -0.76 -15.12
CA LYS A 126 -20.11 0.13 -14.33
C LYS A 126 -19.38 0.61 -13.09
N PHE A 127 -19.72 1.81 -12.66
CA PHE A 127 -19.08 2.45 -11.51
C PHE A 127 -19.24 1.64 -10.20
N GLU A 128 -20.45 1.12 -9.95
CA GLU A 128 -20.76 0.35 -8.76
C GLU A 128 -19.97 -0.98 -8.70
N THR A 129 -19.81 -1.63 -9.85
CA THR A 129 -19.00 -2.87 -9.95
C THR A 129 -17.53 -2.59 -9.62
N TYR A 130 -17.03 -1.42 -10.03
CA TYR A 130 -15.68 -1.02 -9.71
C TYR A 130 -15.47 -0.77 -8.21
N ILE A 131 -16.45 -0.19 -7.51
CA ILE A 131 -16.38 -0.05 -6.04
C ILE A 131 -16.22 -1.43 -5.36
N VAL A 132 -17.03 -2.40 -5.74
CA VAL A 132 -16.93 -3.77 -5.20
C VAL A 132 -15.56 -4.39 -5.49
N PHE A 133 -15.04 -4.15 -6.69
CA PHE A 133 -13.69 -4.58 -7.06
C PHE A 133 -12.62 -3.95 -6.16
N THR A 134 -12.67 -2.63 -5.95
CA THR A 134 -11.73 -1.92 -5.06
C THR A 134 -11.77 -2.47 -3.64
N LEU A 135 -12.97 -2.75 -3.10
CA LEU A 135 -13.13 -3.38 -1.78
C LEU A 135 -12.38 -4.72 -1.70
N ILE A 136 -12.60 -5.61 -2.67
CA ILE A 136 -11.99 -6.94 -2.69
C ILE A 136 -10.47 -6.82 -2.91
N MET A 137 -10.05 -5.94 -3.79
CA MET A 137 -8.64 -5.74 -4.12
C MET A 137 -7.84 -5.27 -2.90
N THR A 138 -8.34 -4.25 -2.19
CA THR A 138 -7.64 -3.64 -1.05
C THR A 138 -7.82 -4.39 0.27
N ALA A 139 -8.93 -5.12 0.43
CA ALA A 139 -9.16 -5.92 1.64
C ALA A 139 -8.48 -7.29 1.58
N ILE A 140 -8.39 -7.94 0.41
CA ILE A 140 -8.05 -9.36 0.29
C ILE A 140 -6.89 -9.62 -0.66
N ILE A 141 -7.03 -9.30 -1.96
CA ILE A 141 -6.11 -9.75 -3.00
C ILE A 141 -4.71 -9.16 -2.80
N TYR A 142 -4.63 -7.85 -2.73
CA TYR A 142 -3.37 -7.15 -2.54
C TYR A 142 -2.72 -7.47 -1.19
N PRO A 143 -3.44 -7.42 -0.03
CA PRO A 143 -2.84 -7.72 1.26
C PRO A 143 -2.26 -9.12 1.38
N ILE A 144 -2.96 -10.14 0.91
CA ILE A 144 -2.46 -11.52 0.97
C ILE A 144 -1.15 -11.65 0.17
N SER A 145 -1.13 -11.15 -1.07
CA SER A 145 0.08 -11.19 -1.89
C SER A 145 1.21 -10.33 -1.33
N GLY A 146 0.88 -9.18 -0.75
CA GLY A 146 1.85 -8.33 -0.07
C GLY A 146 2.45 -8.98 1.17
N GLY A 147 1.63 -9.67 1.97
CA GLY A 147 2.08 -10.40 3.13
C GLY A 147 3.07 -11.52 2.79
N TRP A 148 2.92 -12.19 1.65
CA TRP A 148 3.86 -13.22 1.20
C TRP A 148 5.28 -12.72 1.03
N GLN A 149 5.47 -11.44 0.70
CA GLN A 149 6.76 -10.84 0.41
C GLN A 149 7.25 -9.87 1.49
N TRP A 150 6.37 -9.02 2.02
CA TRP A 150 6.79 -7.91 2.87
C TRP A 150 6.57 -8.16 4.36
N GLN A 151 5.85 -9.20 4.72
CA GLN A 151 5.84 -9.70 6.08
C GLN A 151 7.03 -10.64 6.30
N GLY A 152 7.79 -10.43 7.39
CA GLY A 152 9.07 -11.12 7.63
C GLY A 152 9.00 -12.65 7.66
N SER A 153 7.82 -13.23 7.95
CA SER A 153 7.53 -14.67 7.93
C SER A 153 6.77 -15.10 6.68
N GLY A 154 6.70 -14.26 5.64
CA GLY A 154 6.04 -14.60 4.38
C GLY A 154 6.80 -15.67 3.61
N TRP A 155 6.07 -16.61 2.99
CA TRP A 155 6.69 -17.74 2.28
C TRP A 155 7.60 -17.32 1.12
N LEU A 156 7.30 -16.21 0.42
CA LEU A 156 8.18 -15.66 -0.62
C LEU A 156 9.45 -15.03 -0.01
N THR A 157 9.32 -14.37 1.14
CA THR A 157 10.46 -13.83 1.89
C THR A 157 11.40 -14.96 2.33
N GLU A 158 10.84 -16.06 2.83
CA GLU A 158 11.63 -17.24 3.24
C GLU A 158 12.34 -17.90 2.05
N LEU A 159 11.78 -17.84 0.83
CA LEU A 159 12.43 -18.29 -0.39
C LEU A 159 13.51 -17.34 -0.92
N GLY A 160 13.69 -16.18 -0.29
CA GLY A 160 14.65 -15.16 -0.71
C GLY A 160 14.19 -14.32 -1.90
N PHE A 161 12.88 -14.31 -2.22
CA PHE A 161 12.33 -13.39 -3.22
C PHE A 161 12.42 -11.95 -2.71
N ILE A 162 12.82 -11.03 -3.58
CA ILE A 162 12.98 -9.60 -3.22
C ILE A 162 12.15 -8.75 -4.17
N ASP A 163 11.22 -8.01 -3.61
CA ASP A 163 10.53 -6.90 -4.29
C ASP A 163 10.71 -5.64 -3.43
N PHE A 164 11.61 -4.75 -3.85
CA PHE A 164 11.97 -3.58 -3.06
C PHE A 164 10.86 -2.53 -3.04
N ALA A 165 10.25 -2.24 -4.19
CA ALA A 165 9.34 -1.10 -4.34
C ALA A 165 7.95 -1.46 -4.89
N GLY A 166 7.60 -2.75 -4.97
CA GLY A 166 6.28 -3.18 -5.40
C GLY A 166 6.15 -3.45 -6.90
N SER A 167 7.25 -3.71 -7.61
CA SER A 167 7.17 -4.07 -9.04
C SER A 167 6.30 -5.30 -9.29
N SER A 168 6.43 -6.33 -8.46
CA SER A 168 5.62 -7.54 -8.51
C SER A 168 4.38 -7.42 -7.62
N ILE A 169 4.56 -6.99 -6.37
CA ILE A 169 3.49 -6.99 -5.37
C ILE A 169 2.43 -5.91 -5.65
N VAL A 170 2.81 -4.73 -6.07
CA VAL A 170 1.84 -3.67 -6.40
C VAL A 170 1.45 -3.75 -7.88
N HIS A 171 2.42 -3.55 -8.78
CA HIS A 171 2.17 -3.43 -10.21
C HIS A 171 1.87 -4.79 -10.87
N GLY A 172 2.56 -5.85 -10.47
CA GLY A 172 2.29 -7.20 -10.99
C GLY A 172 0.92 -7.69 -10.55
N VAL A 173 0.57 -7.60 -9.26
CA VAL A 173 -0.75 -8.01 -8.74
C VAL A 173 -1.85 -7.16 -9.38
N GLY A 174 -1.69 -5.82 -9.44
CA GLY A 174 -2.62 -4.94 -10.13
C GLY A 174 -2.76 -5.27 -11.61
N GLY A 175 -1.64 -5.55 -12.30
CA GLY A 175 -1.63 -5.91 -13.73
C GLY A 175 -2.32 -7.24 -14.03
N PHE A 176 -2.08 -8.29 -13.23
CA PHE A 176 -2.79 -9.57 -13.37
C PHE A 176 -4.28 -9.43 -13.06
N ALA A 177 -4.65 -8.70 -12.03
CA ALA A 177 -6.04 -8.39 -11.73
C ALA A 177 -6.71 -7.61 -12.87
N ALA A 178 -5.99 -6.65 -13.47
CA ALA A 178 -6.42 -5.89 -14.64
C ALA A 178 -6.64 -6.79 -15.86
N LEU A 179 -5.72 -7.74 -16.11
CA LEU A 179 -5.86 -8.71 -17.19
C LEU A 179 -7.14 -9.54 -17.05
N VAL A 180 -7.40 -10.08 -15.86
CA VAL A 180 -8.60 -10.87 -15.59
C VAL A 180 -9.88 -10.01 -15.72
N ALA A 181 -9.83 -8.77 -15.22
CA ALA A 181 -10.99 -7.87 -15.27
C ALA A 181 -11.30 -7.35 -16.69
N ALA A 182 -10.31 -7.35 -17.57
CA ALA A 182 -10.48 -6.91 -18.98
C ALA A 182 -10.93 -8.03 -19.91
N TYR A 183 -10.73 -9.32 -19.52
CA TYR A 183 -11.12 -10.51 -20.26
C TYR A 183 -12.62 -10.81 -20.08
#